data_9d291ee7fe8b10c6d5a194e396db778d
#
_entry.id   9d291ee7fe8b10c6d5a194e396db778d
#
_cell.length_a   1.000
_cell.length_b   1.000
_cell.length_c   1.000
_cell.angle_alpha   90.00
_cell.angle_beta   90.00
_cell.angle_gamma   90.00
#
_symmetry.space_group_name_H-M   'P 1'
#
loop_
_entity.id
_entity.type
_entity.pdbx_description
1 polymer ?
#
loop_
_entity_poly.entity_id
_entity_poly.type
_entity_poly.pdbx_seq_one_letter_code
_entity_poly.pdbx_strand_id
1 'polypeptide(L)'
;MTDTAFHDALETRPPEDREAALLAALPRQVAHARRHSPAFAELLATVDPAAVTSRTALATLPVLRKHELLERQQASRGRDAFGGLATIGWAGLRAGTGAQRVFQSPGPIYEPEGRATDYWRMARAIFAAGFRAGDLIHNSFSYHLTPAGAMMESGAHALG
;
A
#
# COMPACT_ATOMS: atom_id res chain seq x y z
N MET A 1 -9.54 19.53 -24.30
CA MET A 1 -9.46 18.55 -23.17
C MET A 1 -10.54 18.95 -22.17
N THR A 2 -11.50 18.09 -21.87
CA THR A 2 -12.54 18.35 -20.87
C THR A 2 -11.86 18.31 -19.50
N ASP A 3 -11.78 19.46 -18.83
CA ASP A 3 -11.37 19.55 -17.44
C ASP A 3 -12.41 18.80 -16.60
N THR A 4 -12.09 17.56 -16.21
CA THR A 4 -12.95 16.77 -15.34
C THR A 4 -12.69 17.21 -13.90
N ALA A 5 -13.76 17.59 -13.18
CA ALA A 5 -13.65 18.01 -11.77
C ALA A 5 -13.20 16.88 -10.85
N PHE A 6 -13.32 15.60 -11.28
CA PHE A 6 -13.02 14.41 -10.49
C PHE A 6 -12.12 13.46 -11.28
N HIS A 7 -11.25 12.76 -10.55
CA HIS A 7 -10.34 11.77 -11.14
C HIS A 7 -11.10 10.58 -11.77
N ASP A 8 -12.12 10.10 -11.08
CA ASP A 8 -13.02 9.05 -11.56
C ASP A 8 -14.37 9.07 -10.85
N ALA A 9 -15.30 8.24 -11.32
CA ALA A 9 -16.64 8.11 -10.76
C ALA A 9 -16.68 7.64 -9.30
N LEU A 10 -15.60 7.08 -8.77
CA LEU A 10 -15.54 6.66 -7.36
C LEU A 10 -15.54 7.85 -6.40
N GLU A 11 -15.15 9.04 -6.85
CA GLU A 11 -15.12 10.24 -6.01
C GLU A 11 -16.50 10.86 -5.80
N THR A 12 -17.44 10.60 -6.72
CA THR A 12 -18.79 11.16 -6.70
C THR A 12 -19.84 10.26 -6.05
N ARG A 13 -19.42 9.08 -5.57
CA ARG A 13 -20.35 8.14 -4.90
C ARG A 13 -20.91 8.73 -3.61
N PRO A 14 -22.19 8.47 -3.30
CA PRO A 14 -22.76 8.76 -1.99
C PRO A 14 -21.89 8.18 -0.85
N PRO A 15 -21.77 8.87 0.30
CA PRO A 15 -20.98 8.40 1.43
C PRO A 15 -21.35 7.00 1.91
N GLU A 16 -22.66 6.68 1.92
CA GLU A 16 -23.20 5.37 2.30
C GLU A 16 -22.75 4.25 1.35
N ASP A 17 -22.74 4.51 0.04
CA ASP A 17 -22.26 3.53 -0.95
C ASP A 17 -20.75 3.29 -0.81
N ARG A 18 -20.00 4.36 -0.52
CA ARG A 18 -18.56 4.26 -0.26
C ARG A 18 -18.28 3.42 0.98
N GLU A 19 -19.01 3.68 2.07
CA GLU A 19 -18.87 2.94 3.33
C GLU A 19 -19.24 1.46 3.12
N ALA A 20 -20.37 1.19 2.49
CA ALA A 20 -20.81 -0.18 2.19
C ALA A 20 -19.78 -0.94 1.35
N ALA A 21 -19.21 -0.31 0.31
CA ALA A 21 -18.18 -0.92 -0.53
C ALA A 21 -16.89 -1.20 0.25
N LEU A 22 -16.46 -0.31 1.14
CA LEU A 22 -15.28 -0.51 1.98
C LEU A 22 -15.48 -1.66 2.96
N LEU A 23 -16.62 -1.71 3.65
CA LEU A 23 -16.93 -2.78 4.60
C LEU A 23 -17.08 -4.14 3.90
N ALA A 24 -17.67 -4.19 2.71
CA ALA A 24 -17.74 -5.41 1.91
C ALA A 24 -16.36 -5.91 1.42
N ALA A 25 -15.37 -5.02 1.31
CA ALA A 25 -14.01 -5.39 0.91
C ALA A 25 -13.16 -5.91 2.08
N LEU A 26 -13.45 -5.54 3.33
CA LEU A 26 -12.64 -5.88 4.50
C LEU A 26 -12.40 -7.38 4.68
N PRO A 27 -13.39 -8.29 4.61
CA PRO A 27 -13.19 -9.73 4.78
C PRO A 27 -12.13 -10.26 3.82
N ARG A 28 -12.20 -9.85 2.55
CA ARG A 28 -11.25 -10.26 1.52
C ARG A 28 -9.85 -9.72 1.79
N GLN A 29 -9.75 -8.46 2.23
CA GLN A 29 -8.46 -7.83 2.54
C GLN A 29 -7.79 -8.50 3.74
N VAL A 30 -8.53 -8.81 4.80
CA VAL A 30 -8.03 -9.52 5.98
C VAL A 30 -7.58 -10.94 5.62
N ALA A 31 -8.40 -11.67 4.84
CA ALA A 31 -8.06 -13.00 4.34
C ALA A 31 -6.80 -12.96 3.46
N HIS A 32 -6.67 -11.95 2.57
CA HIS A 32 -5.49 -11.76 1.73
C HIS A 32 -4.22 -11.52 2.57
N ALA A 33 -4.29 -10.62 3.54
CA ALA A 33 -3.16 -10.34 4.44
C ALA A 33 -2.71 -11.61 5.19
N ARG A 34 -3.65 -12.35 5.79
CA ARG A 34 -3.37 -13.62 6.47
C ARG A 34 -2.72 -14.66 5.55
N ARG A 35 -3.20 -14.76 4.31
CA ARG A 35 -2.73 -15.78 3.37
C ARG A 35 -1.35 -15.48 2.80
N HIS A 36 -1.04 -14.22 2.55
CA HIS A 36 0.12 -13.82 1.74
C HIS A 36 1.23 -13.12 2.53
N SER A 37 1.02 -12.83 3.81
CA SER A 37 2.03 -12.23 4.68
C SER A 37 2.21 -13.09 5.92
N PRO A 38 3.40 -13.71 6.12
CA PRO A 38 3.69 -14.53 7.28
C PRO A 38 3.45 -13.80 8.61
N ALA A 39 3.82 -12.52 8.71
CA ALA A 39 3.60 -11.74 9.90
C ALA A 39 2.11 -11.53 10.20
N PHE A 40 1.30 -11.24 9.17
CA PHE A 40 -0.14 -11.12 9.37
C PHE A 40 -0.82 -12.47 9.58
N ALA A 41 -0.27 -13.57 9.08
CA ALA A 41 -0.76 -14.90 9.44
C ALA A 41 -0.64 -15.17 10.95
N GLU A 42 0.46 -14.74 11.58
CA GLU A 42 0.66 -14.81 13.02
C GLU A 42 -0.24 -13.83 13.79
N LEU A 43 -0.20 -12.55 13.43
CA LEU A 43 -0.94 -11.49 14.09
C LEU A 43 -2.46 -11.71 14.08
N LEU A 44 -2.98 -12.25 12.98
CA LEU A 44 -4.42 -12.48 12.76
C LEU A 44 -4.81 -13.95 12.93
N ALA A 45 -4.00 -14.78 13.61
CA ALA A 45 -4.22 -16.23 13.71
C ALA A 45 -5.60 -16.60 14.27
N THR A 46 -6.09 -15.82 15.24
CA THR A 46 -7.39 -16.03 15.89
C THR A 46 -8.55 -15.26 15.26
N VAL A 47 -8.27 -14.45 14.22
CA VAL A 47 -9.29 -13.63 13.58
C VAL A 47 -10.00 -14.44 12.50
N ASP A 48 -11.33 -14.51 12.53
CA ASP A 48 -12.11 -14.94 11.39
C ASP A 48 -12.26 -13.79 10.39
N PRO A 49 -11.64 -13.85 9.20
CA PRO A 49 -11.74 -12.78 8.22
C PRO A 49 -13.20 -12.48 7.80
N ALA A 50 -14.05 -13.51 7.74
CA ALA A 50 -15.46 -13.34 7.32
C ALA A 50 -16.28 -12.52 8.33
N ALA A 51 -15.86 -12.48 9.59
CA ALA A 51 -16.53 -11.70 10.64
C ALA A 51 -16.15 -10.20 10.61
N VAL A 52 -15.12 -9.80 9.86
CA VAL A 52 -14.65 -8.39 9.83
C VAL A 52 -15.48 -7.59 8.81
N THR A 53 -16.74 -7.30 9.15
CA THR A 53 -17.72 -6.65 8.25
C THR A 53 -18.16 -5.27 8.70
N SER A 54 -17.61 -4.76 9.80
CA SER A 54 -18.00 -3.46 10.39
C SER A 54 -16.78 -2.72 10.95
N ARG A 55 -16.95 -1.41 11.22
CA ARG A 55 -15.95 -0.60 11.93
C ARG A 55 -15.65 -1.14 13.32
N THR A 56 -16.67 -1.63 14.02
CA THR A 56 -16.49 -2.24 15.34
C THR A 56 -15.64 -3.50 15.25
N ALA A 57 -15.93 -4.39 14.32
CA ALA A 57 -15.12 -5.59 14.10
C ALA A 57 -13.67 -5.25 13.66
N LEU A 58 -13.51 -4.24 12.79
CA LEU A 58 -12.18 -3.76 12.39
C LEU A 58 -11.39 -3.23 13.60
N ALA A 59 -12.03 -2.51 14.52
CA ALA A 59 -11.39 -1.94 15.70
C ALA A 59 -10.90 -2.99 16.71
N THR A 60 -11.37 -4.23 16.62
CA THR A 60 -10.88 -5.35 17.48
C THR A 60 -9.61 -6.01 16.95
N LEU A 61 -9.19 -5.70 15.71
CA LEU A 61 -7.99 -6.28 15.16
C LEU A 61 -6.72 -5.78 15.88
N PRO A 62 -5.68 -6.63 16.01
CA PRO A 62 -4.42 -6.20 16.59
C PRO A 62 -3.77 -5.08 15.79
N VAL A 63 -3.20 -4.10 16.48
CA VAL A 63 -2.52 -2.96 15.88
C VAL A 63 -1.02 -3.23 15.89
N LEU A 64 -0.40 -3.25 14.70
CA LEU A 64 1.05 -3.30 14.56
C LEU A 64 1.62 -1.89 14.72
N ARG A 65 2.51 -1.69 15.67
CA ARG A 65 3.18 -0.43 15.92
C ARG A 65 4.49 -0.32 15.13
N LYS A 66 4.89 0.92 14.79
CA LYS A 66 6.10 1.15 13.98
C LYS A 66 7.37 0.56 14.59
N HIS A 67 7.54 0.59 15.90
CA HIS A 67 8.71 0.00 16.56
C HIS A 67 8.70 -1.53 16.48
N GLU A 68 7.54 -2.18 16.66
CA GLU A 68 7.38 -3.63 16.51
C GLU A 68 7.72 -4.10 15.09
N LEU A 69 7.28 -3.32 14.08
CA LEU A 69 7.62 -3.56 12.68
C LEU A 69 9.14 -3.49 12.48
N LEU A 70 9.79 -2.45 13.01
CA LEU A 70 11.24 -2.29 12.91
C LEU A 70 12.00 -3.44 13.58
N GLU A 71 11.63 -3.80 14.81
CA GLU A 71 12.22 -4.90 15.56
C GLU A 71 12.07 -6.23 14.80
N ARG A 72 10.88 -6.48 14.24
CA ARG A 72 10.61 -7.66 13.43
C ARG A 72 11.50 -7.73 12.18
N GLN A 73 11.65 -6.63 11.45
CA GLN A 73 12.55 -6.56 10.31
C GLN A 73 14.02 -6.75 10.71
N GLN A 74 14.45 -6.18 11.83
CA GLN A 74 15.81 -6.36 12.35
C GLN A 74 16.08 -7.82 12.72
N ALA A 75 15.18 -8.47 13.42
CA ALA A 75 15.29 -9.87 13.85
C ALA A 75 15.34 -10.85 12.67
N SER A 76 14.68 -10.53 11.56
CA SER A 76 14.60 -11.41 10.39
C SER A 76 15.52 -11.02 9.23
N ARG A 77 16.32 -9.98 9.35
CA ARG A 77 17.09 -9.35 8.26
C ARG A 77 17.92 -10.33 7.41
N GLY A 78 18.51 -11.37 8.01
CA GLY A 78 19.30 -12.36 7.29
C GLY A 78 18.47 -13.31 6.41
N ARG A 79 17.16 -13.39 6.62
CA ARG A 79 16.22 -14.28 5.93
C ARG A 79 15.19 -13.54 5.12
N ASP A 80 14.60 -12.50 5.70
CA ASP A 80 13.56 -11.66 5.10
C ASP A 80 13.65 -10.25 5.68
N ALA A 81 14.23 -9.33 4.90
CA ALA A 81 14.37 -7.93 5.32
C ALA A 81 13.02 -7.20 5.46
N PHE A 82 11.92 -7.76 4.94
CA PHE A 82 10.58 -7.21 5.11
C PHE A 82 9.89 -7.69 6.40
N GLY A 83 10.51 -8.58 7.18
CA GLY A 83 9.95 -9.09 8.42
C GLY A 83 8.70 -9.94 8.26
N GLY A 84 8.46 -10.50 7.09
CA GLY A 84 7.24 -11.23 6.74
C GLY A 84 6.01 -10.33 6.55
N LEU A 85 6.16 -9.00 6.55
CA LEU A 85 5.04 -8.05 6.49
C LEU A 85 4.54 -7.76 5.07
N ALA A 86 5.41 -7.90 4.07
CA ALA A 86 5.04 -7.65 2.68
C ALA A 86 4.42 -8.89 2.03
N THR A 87 3.36 -8.69 1.24
CA THR A 87 2.79 -9.76 0.40
C THR A 87 3.69 -10.09 -0.78
N ILE A 88 4.53 -9.16 -1.21
CA ILE A 88 5.67 -9.43 -2.08
C ILE A 88 6.78 -9.98 -1.18
N GLY A 89 6.87 -11.31 -1.07
CA GLY A 89 7.84 -11.97 -0.20
C GLY A 89 9.30 -11.73 -0.64
N TRP A 90 10.23 -11.83 0.30
CA TRP A 90 11.67 -11.72 0.05
C TRP A 90 12.19 -12.70 -1.02
N ALA A 91 11.64 -13.90 -1.05
CA ALA A 91 11.95 -14.89 -2.09
C ALA A 91 11.52 -14.44 -3.50
N GLY A 92 10.47 -13.66 -3.62
CA GLY A 92 9.98 -13.11 -4.89
C GLY A 92 10.95 -12.12 -5.54
N LEU A 93 11.84 -11.48 -4.77
CA LEU A 93 12.87 -10.60 -5.31
C LEU A 93 13.88 -11.37 -6.19
N ARG A 94 14.26 -12.58 -5.77
CA ARG A 94 15.21 -13.41 -6.50
C ARG A 94 14.64 -13.95 -7.81
N ALA A 95 13.33 -14.22 -7.84
CA ALA A 95 12.65 -14.72 -9.02
C ALA A 95 12.34 -13.62 -10.05
N GLY A 96 12.61 -12.34 -9.73
CA GLY A 96 12.30 -11.21 -10.62
C GLY A 96 10.81 -10.99 -10.88
N THR A 97 9.93 -11.65 -10.12
CA THR A 97 8.49 -11.70 -10.37
C THR A 97 7.67 -10.78 -9.46
N GLY A 98 8.23 -10.31 -8.35
CA GLY A 98 7.46 -9.60 -7.33
C GLY A 98 7.67 -8.08 -7.33
N ALA A 99 8.83 -7.64 -6.87
CA ALA A 99 9.17 -6.24 -6.73
C ALA A 99 10.02 -5.72 -7.90
N GLN A 100 9.82 -4.46 -8.26
CA GLN A 100 10.72 -3.73 -9.16
C GLN A 100 11.73 -2.87 -8.40
N ARG A 101 11.41 -2.45 -7.18
CA ARG A 101 12.26 -1.65 -6.29
C ARG A 101 12.09 -2.09 -4.86
N VAL A 102 13.10 -1.81 -4.05
CA VAL A 102 13.04 -1.90 -2.58
C VAL A 102 13.49 -0.56 -2.03
N PHE A 103 12.68 0.03 -1.19
CA PHE A 103 12.99 1.27 -0.52
C PHE A 103 13.36 1.05 0.93
N GLN A 104 14.10 2.01 1.48
CA GLN A 104 14.43 2.11 2.88
C GLN A 104 13.96 3.46 3.39
N SER A 105 12.90 3.47 4.19
CA SER A 105 12.46 4.66 4.90
C SER A 105 13.27 4.89 6.17
N PRO A 106 13.28 6.14 6.73
CA PRO A 106 13.96 6.38 8.00
C PRO A 106 13.46 5.47 9.12
N GLY A 107 14.42 4.72 9.73
CA GLY A 107 14.11 3.74 10.77
C GLY A 107 15.16 2.66 11.01
N PRO A 108 15.85 1.98 10.04
CA PRO A 108 15.49 1.77 8.64
C PRO A 108 14.38 0.71 8.47
N ILE A 109 13.35 1.06 7.73
CA ILE A 109 12.24 0.17 7.38
C ILE A 109 12.30 -0.11 5.89
N TYR A 110 12.26 -1.38 5.52
CA TYR A 110 12.35 -1.83 4.12
C TYR A 110 10.96 -2.15 3.56
N GLU A 111 10.68 -1.63 2.37
CA GLU A 111 9.39 -1.76 1.68
C GLU A 111 9.60 -2.11 0.21
N PRO A 112 8.99 -3.20 -0.30
CA PRO A 112 9.04 -3.53 -1.71
C PRO A 112 7.99 -2.74 -2.49
N GLU A 113 8.35 -2.31 -3.71
CA GLU A 113 7.41 -1.75 -4.69
C GLU A 113 7.11 -2.79 -5.76
N GLY A 114 5.83 -3.07 -5.99
CA GLY A 114 5.37 -3.97 -7.04
C GLY A 114 5.35 -3.29 -8.42
N ARG A 115 4.97 -4.06 -9.45
CA ARG A 115 5.01 -3.64 -10.86
C ARG A 115 3.71 -2.99 -11.34
N ALA A 116 2.70 -2.86 -10.48
CA ALA A 116 1.44 -2.23 -10.86
C ALA A 116 1.65 -0.75 -11.17
N THR A 117 0.98 -0.25 -12.21
CA THR A 117 0.90 1.19 -12.48
C THR A 117 0.31 1.89 -11.26
N ASP A 118 0.92 3.01 -10.85
CA ASP A 118 0.53 3.74 -9.65
C ASP A 118 0.40 2.83 -8.40
N TYR A 119 1.39 1.98 -8.19
CA TYR A 119 1.42 1.02 -7.07
C TYR A 119 1.10 1.69 -5.72
N TRP A 120 1.58 2.92 -5.53
CA TRP A 120 1.39 3.72 -4.32
C TRP A 120 0.10 4.54 -4.31
N ARG A 121 -0.68 4.50 -5.40
CA ARG A 121 -1.97 5.20 -5.56
C ARG A 121 -1.86 6.72 -5.42
N MET A 122 -0.80 7.29 -5.95
CA MET A 122 -0.53 8.73 -5.88
C MET A 122 -1.24 9.54 -6.96
N ALA A 123 -1.64 8.94 -8.10
CA ALA A 123 -2.31 9.64 -9.21
C ALA A 123 -3.53 10.43 -8.75
N ARG A 124 -4.37 9.82 -7.90
CA ARG A 124 -5.56 10.49 -7.37
C ARG A 124 -5.21 11.70 -6.49
N ALA A 125 -4.16 11.60 -5.66
CA ALA A 125 -3.71 12.70 -4.82
C ALA A 125 -3.12 13.84 -5.66
N ILE A 126 -2.36 13.53 -6.70
CA ILE A 126 -1.79 14.49 -7.65
C ILE A 126 -2.92 15.19 -8.43
N PHE A 127 -3.92 14.44 -8.89
CA PHE A 127 -5.11 15.00 -9.54
C PHE A 127 -5.86 15.96 -8.60
N ALA A 128 -6.08 15.56 -7.33
CA ALA A 128 -6.73 16.40 -6.33
C ALA A 128 -5.94 17.69 -6.01
N ALA A 129 -4.61 17.66 -6.17
CA ALA A 129 -3.75 18.84 -6.07
C ALA A 129 -3.83 19.77 -7.29
N GLY A 130 -4.59 19.41 -8.32
CA GLY A 130 -4.85 20.25 -9.50
C GLY A 130 -4.12 19.83 -10.78
N PHE A 131 -3.25 18.83 -10.73
CA PHE A 131 -2.55 18.36 -11.93
C PHE A 131 -3.47 17.57 -12.86
N ARG A 132 -3.19 17.67 -14.16
CA ARG A 132 -3.96 17.00 -15.22
C ARG A 132 -3.03 16.27 -16.19
N ALA A 133 -3.58 15.37 -16.99
CA ALA A 133 -2.85 14.71 -18.06
C ALA A 133 -2.23 15.74 -19.02
N GLY A 134 -0.96 15.57 -19.34
CA GLY A 134 -0.18 16.48 -20.18
C GLY A 134 0.53 17.61 -19.42
N ASP A 135 0.33 17.74 -18.10
CA ASP A 135 1.07 18.72 -17.30
C ASP A 135 2.54 18.35 -17.16
N LEU A 136 3.40 19.37 -17.16
CA LEU A 136 4.81 19.21 -16.81
C LEU A 136 4.98 19.32 -15.29
N ILE A 137 5.42 18.25 -14.66
CA ILE A 137 5.59 18.16 -13.21
C ILE A 137 7.07 18.21 -12.83
N HIS A 138 7.44 19.18 -11.97
CA HIS A 138 8.73 19.20 -11.31
C HIS A 138 8.65 18.45 -9.99
N ASN A 139 9.35 17.30 -9.91
CA ASN A 139 9.42 16.49 -8.69
C ASN A 139 10.73 16.76 -7.94
N SER A 140 10.65 17.45 -6.81
CA SER A 140 11.80 17.79 -5.96
C SER A 140 12.05 16.79 -4.82
N PHE A 141 11.27 15.71 -4.72
CA PHE A 141 11.49 14.65 -3.74
C PHE A 141 12.74 13.82 -4.08
N SER A 142 13.35 13.28 -3.03
CA SER A 142 14.54 12.44 -3.16
C SER A 142 14.22 11.10 -3.85
N TYR A 143 15.14 10.67 -4.74
CA TYR A 143 15.10 9.37 -5.44
C TYR A 143 16.11 8.34 -4.89
N HIS A 144 16.76 8.62 -3.76
CA HIS A 144 17.79 7.74 -3.21
C HIS A 144 17.21 6.42 -2.68
N LEU A 145 17.28 6.24 -1.36
CA LEU A 145 16.77 5.06 -0.69
C LEU A 145 15.29 5.19 -0.30
N THR A 146 14.81 6.43 -0.13
CA THR A 146 13.43 6.73 0.29
C THR A 146 12.46 6.64 -0.88
N PRO A 147 11.19 6.24 -0.64
CA PRO A 147 10.24 6.00 -1.71
C PRO A 147 9.61 7.26 -2.32
N ALA A 148 9.71 8.43 -1.66
CA ALA A 148 8.87 9.58 -1.99
C ALA A 148 8.99 10.06 -3.44
N GLY A 149 10.20 10.20 -3.99
CA GLY A 149 10.40 10.60 -5.38
C GLY A 149 9.75 9.63 -6.37
N ALA A 150 10.01 8.33 -6.19
CA ALA A 150 9.44 7.29 -7.05
C ALA A 150 7.92 7.16 -6.92
N MET A 151 7.37 7.36 -5.71
CA MET A 151 5.92 7.38 -5.48
C MET A 151 5.24 8.49 -6.27
N MET A 152 5.75 9.72 -6.17
CA MET A 152 5.21 10.88 -6.88
C MET A 152 5.35 10.72 -8.40
N GLU A 153 6.51 10.26 -8.87
CA GLU A 153 6.76 10.01 -10.29
C GLU A 153 5.79 8.97 -10.86
N SER A 154 5.62 7.82 -10.19
CA SER A 154 4.70 6.77 -10.65
C SER A 154 3.26 7.27 -10.74
N GLY A 155 2.81 8.08 -9.78
CA GLY A 155 1.49 8.71 -9.79
C GLY A 155 1.35 9.73 -10.92
N ALA A 156 2.38 10.54 -11.18
CA ALA A 156 2.39 11.50 -12.29
C ALA A 156 2.29 10.79 -13.64
N HIS A 157 3.08 9.72 -13.85
CA HIS A 157 2.99 8.91 -15.07
C HIS A 157 1.63 8.23 -15.23
N ALA A 158 1.01 7.77 -14.15
CA ALA A 158 -0.32 7.17 -14.20
C ALA A 158 -1.42 8.19 -14.52
N LEU A 159 -1.19 9.45 -14.21
CA LEU A 159 -2.10 10.55 -14.55
C LEU A 159 -1.98 10.96 -16.04
N GLY A 160 -0.84 10.68 -16.67
CA GLY A 160 -0.54 11.06 -18.06
C GLY A 160 0.26 12.34 -18.19
#